data_098a72078084fddaa9b1cf6561c10c45
#
_entry.id   098a72078084fddaa9b1cf6561c10c45
#
_cell.length_a   1.000
_cell.length_b   1.000
_cell.length_c   1.000
_cell.angle_alpha   90.00
_cell.angle_beta   90.00
_cell.angle_gamma   90.00
#
_symmetry.space_group_name_H-M   'P 1'
#
loop_
_entity.id
_entity.type
_entity.pdbx_description
1 polymer ?
#
loop_
_entity_poly.entity_id
_entity_poly.type
_entity_poly.pdbx_seq_one_letter_code
_entity_poly.pdbx_strand_id
1 'polypeptide(L)'
;MIYLDNAATSWPKPCEVLKAMTEVLEIAGGNPGRSGHSLSIKAARVMYDTRESIASFFNSNDPLRVIFTSNATHAINIVIRGLLKPGDSVVTSSMEHNAVMRPLRDLEKKGLDLRIVPCTPDGCLNVKDVSRAVNGNTRLIVINHASNVVGTILPIAEIAPIAHHVGALLLVDAAQTAGAVPIDMQAMQIDFLAFTGHKSLMGPPGIGGLIIGDNVDASKIEPLMRGGTGSQSELEEHPERLPDKFESGTPNIVGIAGLYAGIQWVTGRGVKEIRSYEKELIWALIMGLKNISGIKIYGTLDPEKATAIISFSISGRRVSELGLRLDEEFCIMSRVGLHCAPAAHKTIGSFPEGTVRLAPGVFTTMDDIKKAIRALERLAHS
;
A
#
# COMPACT_ATOMS: atom_id res chain seq x y z
N MET A 1 6.46 -5.60 -25.62
CA MET A 1 6.72 -5.06 -24.27
C MET A 1 5.74 -5.70 -23.30
N ILE A 2 6.26 -6.32 -22.24
CA ILE A 2 5.45 -6.98 -21.20
C ILE A 2 5.77 -6.32 -19.87
N TYR A 3 4.78 -5.72 -19.22
CA TYR A 3 4.96 -5.01 -17.95
C TYR A 3 4.55 -5.88 -16.78
N LEU A 4 5.53 -6.28 -15.96
CA LEU A 4 5.35 -7.14 -14.78
C LEU A 4 5.92 -6.49 -13.50
N ASP A 5 5.83 -5.16 -13.38
CA ASP A 5 6.21 -4.42 -12.16
C ASP A 5 5.04 -3.63 -11.55
N ASN A 6 3.80 -4.16 -11.64
CA ASN A 6 2.60 -3.50 -11.12
C ASN A 6 2.63 -3.27 -9.59
N ALA A 7 3.41 -4.05 -8.85
CA ALA A 7 3.61 -3.83 -7.41
C ALA A 7 4.44 -2.57 -7.09
N ALA A 8 5.18 -2.00 -8.04
CA ALA A 8 5.82 -0.69 -7.91
C ALA A 8 4.86 0.43 -8.29
N THR A 9 4.22 0.34 -9.46
CA THR A 9 3.14 1.21 -9.93
C THR A 9 2.36 0.47 -11.02
N SER A 10 1.05 0.61 -11.08
CA SER A 10 0.27 -0.03 -12.16
C SER A 10 0.48 0.67 -13.50
N TRP A 11 0.60 -0.12 -14.57
CA TRP A 11 0.66 0.36 -15.95
C TRP A 11 0.09 -0.70 -16.92
N PRO A 12 -0.68 -0.28 -17.97
CA PRO A 12 -1.15 1.08 -18.22
C PRO A 12 -2.18 1.55 -17.19
N LYS A 13 -2.52 2.84 -17.22
CA LYS A 13 -3.66 3.40 -16.49
C LYS A 13 -4.91 3.33 -17.34
N PRO A 14 -6.12 3.18 -16.75
CA PRO A 14 -7.37 3.39 -17.47
C PRO A 14 -7.41 4.78 -18.10
N CYS A 15 -7.97 4.90 -19.30
CA CYS A 15 -8.04 6.19 -20.02
C CYS A 15 -8.90 7.22 -19.26
N GLU A 16 -9.85 6.78 -18.45
CA GLU A 16 -10.70 7.60 -17.59
C GLU A 16 -9.86 8.40 -16.58
N VAL A 17 -8.75 7.84 -16.11
CA VAL A 17 -7.84 8.51 -15.18
C VAL A 17 -7.20 9.74 -15.83
N LEU A 18 -6.63 9.58 -17.03
CA LEU A 18 -6.03 10.70 -17.76
C LEU A 18 -7.10 11.75 -18.12
N LYS A 19 -8.27 11.31 -18.55
CA LYS A 19 -9.39 12.20 -18.87
C LYS A 19 -9.80 13.05 -17.66
N ALA A 20 -10.00 12.43 -16.50
CA ALA A 20 -10.39 13.14 -15.28
C ALA A 20 -9.33 14.15 -14.83
N MET A 21 -8.04 13.81 -14.94
CA MET A 21 -6.94 14.72 -14.62
C MET A 21 -6.89 15.93 -15.56
N THR A 22 -7.13 15.75 -16.84
CA THR A 22 -7.19 16.85 -17.82
C THR A 22 -8.41 17.72 -17.58
N GLU A 23 -9.57 17.10 -17.42
CA GLU A 23 -10.84 17.80 -17.22
C GLU A 23 -10.83 18.70 -15.97
N VAL A 24 -10.26 18.24 -14.86
CA VAL A 24 -10.20 19.06 -13.65
C VAL A 24 -9.30 20.31 -13.84
N LEU A 25 -8.24 20.21 -14.63
CA LEU A 25 -7.40 21.37 -14.97
C LEU A 25 -8.13 22.40 -15.82
N GLU A 26 -8.99 21.95 -16.73
CA GLU A 26 -9.72 22.82 -17.65
C GLU A 26 -10.95 23.49 -16.99
N ILE A 27 -11.70 22.76 -16.15
CA ILE A 27 -13.03 23.20 -15.69
C ILE A 27 -13.17 23.40 -14.18
N ALA A 28 -12.19 22.95 -13.36
CA ALA A 28 -12.21 23.03 -11.91
C ALA A 28 -10.85 23.50 -11.33
N GLY A 29 -10.09 24.31 -12.07
CA GLY A 29 -8.75 24.78 -11.69
C GLY A 29 -8.72 25.81 -10.55
N GLY A 30 -9.81 26.05 -9.82
CA GLY A 30 -9.86 26.90 -8.63
C GLY A 30 -9.25 26.20 -7.40
N ASN A 31 -8.72 26.98 -6.44
CA ASN A 31 -8.22 26.43 -5.18
C ASN A 31 -9.43 26.02 -4.30
N PRO A 32 -9.59 24.72 -3.97
CA PRO A 32 -10.72 24.26 -3.20
C PRO A 32 -10.71 24.84 -1.77
N GLY A 33 -11.90 25.21 -1.28
CA GLY A 33 -12.09 25.67 0.11
C GLY A 33 -11.59 27.07 0.44
N ARG A 34 -10.98 27.80 -0.53
CA ARG A 34 -10.40 29.15 -0.28
C ARG A 34 -11.15 30.31 -0.93
N SER A 35 -12.24 30.05 -1.67
CA SER A 35 -13.02 31.09 -2.34
C SER A 35 -14.46 30.61 -2.59
N GLY A 36 -15.40 31.57 -2.68
CA GLY A 36 -16.81 31.29 -2.98
C GLY A 36 -17.16 31.28 -4.47
N HIS A 37 -16.19 31.42 -5.38
CA HIS A 37 -16.49 31.42 -6.83
C HIS A 37 -16.65 30.00 -7.39
N SER A 38 -17.33 29.89 -8.54
CA SER A 38 -17.73 28.61 -9.12
C SER A 38 -16.60 27.60 -9.36
N LEU A 39 -15.39 28.02 -9.72
CA LEU A 39 -14.26 27.10 -9.94
C LEU A 39 -13.76 26.50 -8.61
N SER A 40 -13.72 27.30 -7.53
CA SER A 40 -13.34 26.80 -6.19
C SER A 40 -14.38 25.81 -5.65
N ILE A 41 -15.67 26.09 -5.85
CA ILE A 41 -16.77 25.19 -5.47
C ILE A 41 -16.69 23.85 -6.24
N LYS A 42 -16.43 23.90 -7.56
CA LYS A 42 -16.25 22.70 -8.36
C LYS A 42 -15.07 21.86 -7.88
N ALA A 43 -13.93 22.49 -7.59
CA ALA A 43 -12.76 21.79 -7.04
C ALA A 43 -13.04 21.14 -5.68
N ALA A 44 -13.72 21.86 -4.76
CA ALA A 44 -14.14 21.33 -3.47
C ALA A 44 -15.11 20.13 -3.64
N ARG A 45 -15.99 20.18 -4.62
CA ARG A 45 -16.89 19.07 -4.94
C ARG A 45 -16.13 17.83 -5.39
N VAL A 46 -15.15 17.95 -6.28
CA VAL A 46 -14.29 16.83 -6.71
C VAL A 46 -13.60 16.18 -5.50
N MET A 47 -13.10 16.98 -4.56
CA MET A 47 -12.47 16.46 -3.34
C MET A 47 -13.47 15.69 -2.48
N TYR A 48 -14.65 16.26 -2.26
CA TYR A 48 -15.69 15.64 -1.42
C TYR A 48 -16.19 14.33 -2.03
N ASP A 49 -16.54 14.32 -3.31
CA ASP A 49 -17.00 13.14 -4.04
C ASP A 49 -15.92 12.02 -4.02
N THR A 50 -14.64 12.40 -4.08
CA THR A 50 -13.54 11.44 -3.97
C THR A 50 -13.46 10.85 -2.57
N ARG A 51 -13.65 11.64 -1.48
CA ARG A 51 -13.69 11.15 -0.10
C ARG A 51 -14.84 10.16 0.10
N GLU A 52 -16.04 10.51 -0.39
CA GLU A 52 -17.21 9.62 -0.33
C GLU A 52 -16.94 8.31 -1.05
N SER A 53 -16.34 8.38 -2.23
CA SER A 53 -15.96 7.18 -3.02
C SER A 53 -14.97 6.30 -2.25
N ILE A 54 -13.93 6.88 -1.63
CA ILE A 54 -12.94 6.16 -0.82
C ILE A 54 -13.60 5.56 0.42
N ALA A 55 -14.39 6.32 1.15
CA ALA A 55 -15.09 5.86 2.34
C ALA A 55 -16.00 4.66 2.03
N SER A 56 -16.80 4.77 0.96
CA SER A 56 -17.64 3.68 0.48
C SER A 56 -16.83 2.46 0.05
N PHE A 57 -15.70 2.66 -0.66
CA PHE A 57 -14.86 1.57 -1.16
C PHE A 57 -14.24 0.73 -0.05
N PHE A 58 -13.91 1.32 1.08
CA PHE A 58 -13.32 0.63 2.24
C PHE A 58 -14.28 0.40 3.40
N ASN A 59 -15.58 0.69 3.22
CA ASN A 59 -16.61 0.60 4.25
C ASN A 59 -16.28 1.41 5.52
N SER A 60 -15.96 2.70 5.31
CA SER A 60 -15.82 3.73 6.36
C SER A 60 -17.07 4.60 6.38
N ASN A 61 -17.57 4.96 7.58
CA ASN A 61 -18.86 5.68 7.70
C ASN A 61 -18.74 7.17 7.39
N ASP A 62 -17.61 7.80 7.71
CA ASP A 62 -17.45 9.25 7.63
C ASP A 62 -16.39 9.64 6.58
N PRO A 63 -16.81 10.24 5.44
CA PRO A 63 -15.89 10.74 4.42
C PRO A 63 -14.87 11.76 4.94
N LEU A 64 -15.20 12.52 5.99
CA LEU A 64 -14.27 13.51 6.57
C LEU A 64 -13.10 12.88 7.31
N ARG A 65 -13.16 11.58 7.60
CA ARG A 65 -12.06 10.79 8.16
C ARG A 65 -11.10 10.22 7.12
N VAL A 66 -11.37 10.47 5.85
CA VAL A 66 -10.45 10.18 4.74
C VAL A 66 -9.53 11.39 4.56
N ILE A 67 -8.24 11.22 4.82
CA ILE A 67 -7.21 12.26 4.72
C ILE A 67 -6.39 12.03 3.45
N PHE A 68 -6.32 13.00 2.56
CA PHE A 68 -5.47 12.92 1.38
C PHE A 68 -4.00 13.09 1.76
N THR A 69 -3.16 12.23 1.22
CA THR A 69 -1.71 12.26 1.41
C THR A 69 -1.02 12.09 0.06
N SER A 70 0.27 12.38 -0.03
CA SER A 70 1.03 12.17 -1.26
C SER A 70 1.20 10.67 -1.61
N ASN A 71 1.14 9.78 -0.61
CA ASN A 71 1.30 8.33 -0.75
C ASN A 71 1.11 7.64 0.62
N ALA A 72 1.13 6.30 0.64
CA ALA A 72 1.04 5.52 1.87
C ALA A 72 2.16 5.84 2.89
N THR A 73 3.39 6.15 2.44
CA THR A 73 4.49 6.53 3.34
C THR A 73 4.15 7.78 4.15
N HIS A 74 3.55 8.79 3.53
CA HIS A 74 3.08 10.00 4.21
C HIS A 74 1.98 9.64 5.23
N ALA A 75 0.97 8.86 4.82
CA ALA A 75 -0.12 8.39 5.69
C ALA A 75 0.41 7.64 6.93
N ILE A 76 1.32 6.69 6.74
CA ILE A 76 1.96 5.91 7.82
C ILE A 76 2.73 6.83 8.78
N ASN A 77 3.48 7.83 8.26
CA ASN A 77 4.22 8.77 9.10
C ASN A 77 3.30 9.69 9.92
N ILE A 78 2.12 10.10 9.41
CA ILE A 78 1.13 10.84 10.20
C ILE A 78 0.78 10.06 11.46
N VAL A 79 0.47 8.77 11.34
CA VAL A 79 0.07 7.95 12.49
C VAL A 79 1.26 7.66 13.41
N ILE A 80 2.37 7.13 12.88
CA ILE A 80 3.52 6.71 13.68
C ILE A 80 4.11 7.89 14.46
N ARG A 81 4.32 9.03 13.80
CA ARG A 81 4.94 10.20 14.43
C ARG A 81 3.97 11.06 15.23
N GLY A 82 2.69 11.05 14.85
CA GLY A 82 1.67 11.80 15.56
C GLY A 82 1.16 11.13 16.82
N LEU A 83 1.22 9.80 16.89
CA LEU A 83 0.65 9.03 18.00
C LEU A 83 1.70 8.58 19.02
N LEU A 84 2.87 8.08 18.55
CA LEU A 84 3.86 7.41 19.39
C LEU A 84 4.82 8.39 20.08
N LYS A 85 5.09 8.13 21.37
CA LYS A 85 5.96 8.92 22.23
C LYS A 85 7.05 8.03 22.83
N PRO A 86 8.17 8.60 23.31
CA PRO A 86 9.16 7.85 24.12
C PRO A 86 8.48 7.13 25.30
N GLY A 87 8.81 5.86 25.49
CA GLY A 87 8.21 4.99 26.51
C GLY A 87 6.99 4.18 26.05
N ASP A 88 6.36 4.54 24.92
CA ASP A 88 5.34 3.69 24.29
C ASP A 88 5.98 2.42 23.70
N SER A 89 5.18 1.34 23.62
CA SER A 89 5.54 0.14 22.87
C SER A 89 4.76 0.07 21.55
N VAL A 90 5.44 -0.40 20.50
CA VAL A 90 4.84 -0.67 19.18
C VAL A 90 5.20 -2.08 18.74
N VAL A 91 4.21 -2.78 18.20
CA VAL A 91 4.39 -4.13 17.63
C VAL A 91 4.27 -4.05 16.11
N THR A 92 5.18 -4.72 15.41
CA THR A 92 5.18 -4.79 13.93
C THR A 92 5.70 -6.14 13.46
N SER A 93 5.60 -6.44 12.15
CA SER A 93 6.09 -7.69 11.58
C SER A 93 7.50 -7.58 11.01
N SER A 94 8.17 -8.73 10.79
CA SER A 94 9.45 -8.77 10.07
C SER A 94 9.30 -8.66 8.54
N MET A 95 8.08 -8.51 8.02
CA MET A 95 7.79 -8.37 6.59
C MET A 95 7.52 -6.94 6.14
N GLU A 96 7.75 -5.95 7.01
CA GLU A 96 7.40 -4.56 6.76
C GLU A 96 8.27 -3.88 5.70
N HIS A 97 7.61 -2.99 4.95
CA HIS A 97 8.27 -2.06 4.03
C HIS A 97 9.04 -0.97 4.81
N ASN A 98 10.02 -0.33 4.18
CA ASN A 98 10.77 0.79 4.76
C ASN A 98 9.89 1.99 5.17
N ALA A 99 8.69 2.13 4.59
CA ALA A 99 7.73 3.17 5.01
C ALA A 99 7.30 3.02 6.47
N VAL A 100 7.28 1.78 7.00
CA VAL A 100 7.02 1.44 8.39
C VAL A 100 8.31 1.39 9.18
N MET A 101 9.32 0.62 8.71
CA MET A 101 10.51 0.35 9.50
C MET A 101 11.37 1.60 9.78
N ARG A 102 11.52 2.49 8.81
CA ARG A 102 12.38 3.67 8.99
C ARG A 102 11.88 4.65 10.06
N PRO A 103 10.61 5.09 10.06
CA PRO A 103 10.12 5.93 11.15
C PRO A 103 10.12 5.21 12.50
N LEU A 104 9.84 3.90 12.58
CA LEU A 104 9.90 3.14 13.83
C LEU A 104 11.33 3.06 14.36
N ARG A 105 12.34 2.78 13.53
CA ARG A 105 13.76 2.78 13.91
C ARG A 105 14.27 4.14 14.35
N ASP A 106 13.73 5.23 13.78
CA ASP A 106 14.05 6.59 14.23
C ASP A 106 13.49 6.86 15.64
N LEU A 107 12.26 6.44 15.92
CA LEU A 107 11.63 6.58 17.24
C LEU A 107 12.23 5.62 18.28
N GLU A 108 12.65 4.42 17.89
CA GLU A 108 13.36 3.48 18.77
C GLU A 108 14.63 4.11 19.37
N LYS A 109 15.40 4.88 18.57
CA LYS A 109 16.55 5.66 19.04
C LYS A 109 16.18 6.75 20.06
N LYS A 110 14.90 7.13 20.10
CA LYS A 110 14.34 8.14 21.01
C LYS A 110 13.61 7.55 22.21
N GLY A 111 13.69 6.23 22.39
CA GLY A 111 13.13 5.54 23.56
C GLY A 111 11.78 4.85 23.32
N LEU A 112 11.37 4.61 22.06
CA LEU A 112 10.25 3.74 21.73
C LEU A 112 10.65 2.26 21.91
N ASP A 113 9.79 1.44 22.55
CA ASP A 113 9.94 -0.02 22.63
C ASP A 113 9.42 -0.67 21.34
N LEU A 114 10.33 -0.93 20.38
CA LEU A 114 10.00 -1.53 19.09
C LEU A 114 10.09 -3.06 19.16
N ARG A 115 8.93 -3.72 19.01
CA ARG A 115 8.80 -5.18 19.02
C ARG A 115 8.49 -5.70 17.63
N ILE A 116 9.42 -6.46 17.06
CA ILE A 116 9.28 -7.02 15.71
C ILE A 116 8.95 -8.50 15.85
N VAL A 117 7.75 -8.88 15.44
CA VAL A 117 7.30 -10.29 15.42
C VAL A 117 7.90 -10.98 14.20
N PRO A 118 8.66 -12.08 14.39
CA PRO A 118 9.21 -12.83 13.28
C PRO A 118 8.11 -13.52 12.48
N CYS A 119 8.20 -13.42 11.15
CA CYS A 119 7.41 -14.21 10.22
C CYS A 119 8.18 -15.46 9.77
N THR A 120 7.48 -16.45 9.25
CA THR A 120 8.07 -17.66 8.66
C THR A 120 8.81 -17.35 7.36
N PRO A 121 9.68 -18.24 6.83
CA PRO A 121 10.41 -18.02 5.58
C PRO A 121 9.53 -17.83 4.34
N ASP A 122 8.26 -18.21 4.38
CA ASP A 122 7.25 -17.94 3.36
C ASP A 122 6.48 -16.62 3.58
N GLY A 123 6.88 -15.86 4.63
CA GLY A 123 6.35 -14.55 4.96
C GLY A 123 5.05 -14.57 5.78
N CYS A 124 4.61 -15.73 6.29
CA CYS A 124 3.39 -15.83 7.12
C CYS A 124 3.64 -15.34 8.55
N LEU A 125 2.68 -14.61 9.11
CA LEU A 125 2.69 -14.12 10.49
C LEU A 125 1.81 -15.02 11.36
N ASN A 126 2.38 -15.50 12.48
CA ASN A 126 1.60 -16.24 13.45
C ASN A 126 0.93 -15.29 14.45
N VAL A 127 -0.39 -15.29 14.48
CA VAL A 127 -1.21 -14.43 15.34
C VAL A 127 -0.88 -14.62 16.83
N LYS A 128 -0.55 -15.85 17.26
CA LYS A 128 -0.14 -16.12 18.66
C LYS A 128 1.14 -15.39 19.04
N ASP A 129 2.07 -15.19 18.10
CA ASP A 129 3.31 -14.47 18.38
C ASP A 129 3.07 -12.96 18.49
N VAL A 130 2.09 -12.41 17.75
CA VAL A 130 1.60 -11.04 17.95
C VAL A 130 1.02 -10.87 19.36
N SER A 131 0.17 -11.82 19.79
CA SER A 131 -0.42 -11.81 21.13
C SER A 131 0.63 -11.88 22.26
N ARG A 132 1.75 -12.55 22.03
CA ARG A 132 2.88 -12.59 23.01
C ARG A 132 3.72 -11.31 22.99
N ALA A 133 3.73 -10.61 21.88
CA ALA A 133 4.53 -9.39 21.71
C ALA A 133 3.88 -8.15 22.32
N VAL A 134 2.55 -8.09 22.43
CA VAL A 134 1.84 -6.96 23.04
C VAL A 134 2.04 -6.91 24.57
N ASN A 135 1.97 -5.71 25.13
CA ASN A 135 2.00 -5.47 26.58
C ASN A 135 1.13 -4.27 26.97
N GLY A 136 1.07 -3.94 28.25
CA GLY A 136 0.25 -2.83 28.76
C GLY A 136 0.66 -1.43 28.27
N ASN A 137 1.88 -1.27 27.71
CA ASN A 137 2.36 -0.02 27.12
C ASN A 137 2.22 -0.01 25.59
N THR A 138 1.71 -1.08 24.96
CA THR A 138 1.52 -1.13 23.52
C THR A 138 0.45 -0.11 23.10
N ARG A 139 0.84 0.87 22.28
CA ARG A 139 -0.04 1.95 21.79
C ARG A 139 -0.50 1.71 20.37
N LEU A 140 0.32 1.00 19.59
CA LEU A 140 0.07 0.79 18.18
C LEU A 140 0.59 -0.59 17.73
N ILE A 141 -0.19 -1.28 16.93
CA ILE A 141 0.26 -2.39 16.09
C ILE A 141 0.28 -1.88 14.65
N VAL A 142 1.41 -2.06 13.94
CA VAL A 142 1.56 -1.65 12.53
C VAL A 142 1.86 -2.87 11.70
N ILE A 143 0.98 -3.21 10.76
CA ILE A 143 1.12 -4.40 9.92
C ILE A 143 0.85 -4.06 8.47
N ASN A 144 1.74 -4.48 7.56
CA ASN A 144 1.42 -4.48 6.14
C ASN A 144 0.38 -5.57 5.85
N HIS A 145 -0.66 -5.24 5.10
CA HIS A 145 -1.70 -6.22 4.75
C HIS A 145 -1.18 -7.30 3.79
N ALA A 146 -0.22 -6.95 2.91
CA ALA A 146 0.51 -7.93 2.13
C ALA A 146 1.95 -7.49 1.86
N SER A 147 2.86 -8.46 1.85
CA SER A 147 4.26 -8.23 1.55
C SER A 147 4.47 -7.77 0.10
N ASN A 148 5.16 -6.66 -0.09
CA ASN A 148 5.57 -6.18 -1.41
C ASN A 148 6.72 -6.99 -2.02
N VAL A 149 7.27 -7.96 -1.30
CA VAL A 149 8.34 -8.87 -1.75
C VAL A 149 7.77 -10.18 -2.25
N VAL A 150 6.95 -10.85 -1.45
CA VAL A 150 6.47 -12.21 -1.74
C VAL A 150 4.94 -12.30 -1.89
N GLY A 151 4.24 -11.19 -1.73
CA GLY A 151 2.79 -11.13 -1.89
C GLY A 151 1.99 -11.72 -0.73
N THR A 152 2.59 -12.43 0.22
CA THR A 152 1.90 -13.09 1.34
C THR A 152 0.99 -12.10 2.08
N ILE A 153 -0.29 -12.46 2.20
CA ILE A 153 -1.33 -11.67 2.88
C ILE A 153 -1.30 -12.01 4.37
N LEU A 154 -1.30 -10.98 5.22
CA LEU A 154 -1.24 -11.12 6.67
C LEU A 154 -2.65 -11.05 7.30
N PRO A 155 -2.89 -11.73 8.44
CA PRO A 155 -4.22 -11.96 8.99
C PRO A 155 -4.73 -10.75 9.82
N ILE A 156 -5.03 -9.63 9.17
CA ILE A 156 -5.40 -8.36 9.81
C ILE A 156 -6.62 -8.51 10.73
N ALA A 157 -7.68 -9.18 10.27
CA ALA A 157 -8.90 -9.35 11.06
C ALA A 157 -8.69 -10.16 12.35
N GLU A 158 -7.67 -11.02 12.40
CA GLU A 158 -7.31 -11.80 13.60
C GLU A 158 -6.40 -10.99 14.54
N ILE A 159 -5.68 -9.98 14.03
CA ILE A 159 -4.76 -9.13 14.79
C ILE A 159 -5.52 -7.99 15.49
N ALA A 160 -6.56 -7.44 14.87
CA ALA A 160 -7.32 -6.32 15.42
C ALA A 160 -7.85 -6.56 16.84
N PRO A 161 -8.48 -7.72 17.16
CA PRO A 161 -8.92 -8.00 18.53
C PRO A 161 -7.78 -8.05 19.54
N ILE A 162 -6.57 -8.46 19.12
CA ILE A 162 -5.38 -8.48 20.00
C ILE A 162 -4.95 -7.05 20.34
N ALA A 163 -4.94 -6.15 19.36
CA ALA A 163 -4.64 -4.74 19.57
C ALA A 163 -5.64 -4.13 20.56
N HIS A 164 -6.93 -4.28 20.30
CA HIS A 164 -8.01 -3.69 21.10
C HIS A 164 -8.07 -4.27 22.53
N HIS A 165 -7.73 -5.55 22.72
CA HIS A 165 -7.69 -6.17 24.06
C HIS A 165 -6.72 -5.46 25.02
N VAL A 166 -5.62 -4.93 24.51
CA VAL A 166 -4.62 -4.18 25.31
C VAL A 166 -4.79 -2.65 25.22
N GLY A 167 -5.85 -2.16 24.54
CA GLY A 167 -6.10 -0.74 24.33
C GLY A 167 -5.18 -0.10 23.27
N ALA A 168 -4.51 -0.89 22.46
CA ALA A 168 -3.71 -0.43 21.34
C ALA A 168 -4.57 -0.21 20.07
N LEU A 169 -4.09 0.63 19.15
CA LEU A 169 -4.70 0.85 17.84
C LEU A 169 -3.99 0.00 16.77
N LEU A 170 -4.69 -0.29 15.67
CA LEU A 170 -4.16 -1.03 14.53
C LEU A 170 -4.02 -0.12 13.30
N LEU A 171 -2.78 0.05 12.82
CA LEU A 171 -2.47 0.67 11.52
C LEU A 171 -2.16 -0.41 10.49
N VAL A 172 -2.90 -0.39 9.39
CA VAL A 172 -2.71 -1.30 8.26
C VAL A 172 -2.08 -0.55 7.08
N ASP A 173 -0.91 -0.99 6.62
CA ASP A 173 -0.34 -0.58 5.34
C ASP A 173 -0.98 -1.43 4.22
N ALA A 174 -1.95 -0.84 3.54
CA ALA A 174 -2.67 -1.46 2.43
C ALA A 174 -2.08 -1.13 1.04
N ALA A 175 -0.84 -0.66 0.97
CA ALA A 175 -0.22 -0.23 -0.29
C ALA A 175 -0.17 -1.33 -1.38
N GLN A 176 -0.23 -2.61 -1.00
CA GLN A 176 -0.24 -3.74 -1.94
C GLN A 176 -1.62 -4.39 -2.08
N THR A 177 -2.59 -4.01 -1.27
CA THR A 177 -3.89 -4.68 -1.23
C THR A 177 -5.06 -3.78 -1.58
N ALA A 178 -4.95 -2.46 -1.38
CA ALA A 178 -5.97 -1.50 -1.78
C ALA A 178 -6.26 -1.60 -3.28
N GLY A 179 -7.45 -2.08 -3.65
CA GLY A 179 -7.86 -2.34 -5.04
C GLY A 179 -7.55 -3.74 -5.60
N ALA A 180 -6.74 -4.56 -4.88
CA ALA A 180 -6.38 -5.93 -5.30
C ALA A 180 -7.00 -7.01 -4.40
N VAL A 181 -7.25 -6.69 -3.14
CA VAL A 181 -7.87 -7.58 -2.15
C VAL A 181 -9.02 -6.83 -1.50
N PRO A 182 -10.19 -7.45 -1.29
CA PRO A 182 -11.27 -6.80 -0.56
C PRO A 182 -10.84 -6.40 0.85
N ILE A 183 -11.08 -5.15 1.22
CA ILE A 183 -10.82 -4.60 2.56
C ILE A 183 -12.12 -3.97 3.05
N ASP A 184 -12.58 -4.41 4.20
CA ASP A 184 -13.71 -3.84 4.92
C ASP A 184 -13.21 -3.36 6.29
N MET A 185 -13.08 -2.04 6.47
CA MET A 185 -12.49 -1.48 7.68
C MET A 185 -13.31 -1.80 8.93
N GLN A 186 -14.64 -1.85 8.81
CA GLN A 186 -15.51 -2.15 9.95
C GLN A 186 -15.43 -3.63 10.34
N ALA A 187 -15.61 -4.53 9.35
CA ALA A 187 -15.56 -5.97 9.59
C ALA A 187 -14.18 -6.44 10.08
N MET A 188 -13.11 -5.82 9.58
CA MET A 188 -11.73 -6.11 9.99
C MET A 188 -11.27 -5.30 11.21
N GLN A 189 -12.11 -4.42 11.74
CA GLN A 189 -11.84 -3.57 12.91
C GLN A 189 -10.53 -2.75 12.78
N ILE A 190 -10.29 -2.16 11.60
CA ILE A 190 -9.09 -1.39 11.30
C ILE A 190 -9.24 0.04 11.84
N ASP A 191 -8.28 0.49 12.67
CA ASP A 191 -8.27 1.86 13.21
C ASP A 191 -7.66 2.86 12.23
N PHE A 192 -6.63 2.46 11.49
CA PHE A 192 -6.00 3.28 10.46
C PHE A 192 -5.70 2.45 9.23
N LEU A 193 -6.13 2.93 8.07
CA LEU A 193 -5.81 2.34 6.78
C LEU A 193 -4.98 3.31 5.94
N ALA A 194 -3.72 2.98 5.68
CA ALA A 194 -2.84 3.74 4.80
C ALA A 194 -2.81 3.12 3.41
N PHE A 195 -3.06 3.91 2.35
CA PHE A 195 -3.06 3.44 0.98
C PHE A 195 -2.35 4.38 0.02
N THR A 196 -2.02 3.89 -1.17
CA THR A 196 -1.46 4.70 -2.27
C THR A 196 -2.31 4.56 -3.52
N GLY A 197 -2.51 5.66 -4.24
CA GLY A 197 -3.40 5.68 -5.40
C GLY A 197 -2.82 5.00 -6.64
N HIS A 198 -1.50 5.02 -6.83
CA HIS A 198 -0.86 4.67 -8.10
C HIS A 198 -0.64 3.18 -8.36
N LYS A 199 -1.01 2.31 -7.42
CA LYS A 199 -0.95 0.84 -7.57
C LYS A 199 -2.31 0.30 -8.00
N SER A 200 -2.86 -0.70 -7.32
CA SER A 200 -4.10 -1.39 -7.74
C SER A 200 -5.37 -0.52 -7.67
N LEU A 201 -5.33 0.66 -7.05
CA LEU A 201 -6.39 1.67 -7.18
C LEU A 201 -6.36 2.43 -8.53
N MET A 202 -5.41 2.15 -9.42
CA MET A 202 -5.28 2.67 -10.78
C MET A 202 -5.12 4.18 -10.92
N GLY A 203 -5.05 4.96 -9.83
CA GLY A 203 -4.83 6.40 -9.84
C GLY A 203 -3.40 6.81 -10.23
N PRO A 204 -3.11 8.12 -10.35
CA PRO A 204 -1.77 8.62 -10.67
C PRO A 204 -0.81 8.53 -9.47
N PRO A 205 0.53 8.61 -9.70
CA PRO A 205 1.50 8.88 -8.64
C PRO A 205 1.24 10.22 -7.94
N GLY A 206 1.74 10.36 -6.71
CA GLY A 206 1.65 11.61 -5.95
C GLY A 206 0.32 11.85 -5.23
N ILE A 207 -0.50 10.81 -5.13
CA ILE A 207 -1.74 10.79 -4.34
C ILE A 207 -1.89 9.46 -3.62
N GLY A 208 -2.39 9.51 -2.40
CA GLY A 208 -2.76 8.39 -1.54
C GLY A 208 -3.66 8.89 -0.41
N GLY A 209 -3.83 8.11 0.64
CA GLY A 209 -4.65 8.53 1.76
C GLY A 209 -4.42 7.73 3.03
N LEU A 210 -4.93 8.32 4.10
CA LEU A 210 -5.13 7.72 5.41
C LEU A 210 -6.63 7.73 5.71
N ILE A 211 -7.19 6.60 6.07
CA ILE A 211 -8.54 6.55 6.63
C ILE A 211 -8.41 6.32 8.14
N ILE A 212 -9.08 7.15 8.91
CA ILE A 212 -9.10 7.10 10.38
C ILE A 212 -10.43 6.45 10.80
N GLY A 213 -10.39 5.32 11.48
CA GLY A 213 -11.57 4.59 11.94
C GLY A 213 -12.45 5.42 12.89
N ASP A 214 -13.74 5.15 12.93
CA ASP A 214 -14.75 5.96 13.66
C ASP A 214 -14.47 6.02 15.15
N ASN A 215 -13.93 4.96 15.74
CA ASN A 215 -13.63 4.87 17.17
C ASN A 215 -12.31 5.55 17.57
N VAL A 216 -11.56 6.07 16.61
CA VAL A 216 -10.27 6.72 16.88
C VAL A 216 -10.47 8.18 17.27
N ASP A 217 -9.92 8.56 18.41
CA ASP A 217 -9.87 9.95 18.86
C ASP A 217 -8.71 10.67 18.15
N ALA A 218 -9.03 11.35 17.05
CA ALA A 218 -8.07 12.08 16.23
C ALA A 218 -7.41 13.27 16.96
N SER A 219 -7.97 13.74 18.07
CA SER A 219 -7.37 14.83 18.87
C SER A 219 -6.04 14.41 19.49
N LYS A 220 -5.85 13.11 19.74
CA LYS A 220 -4.63 12.53 20.32
C LYS A 220 -3.47 12.36 19.34
N ILE A 221 -3.69 12.67 18.06
CA ILE A 221 -2.69 12.50 17.00
C ILE A 221 -2.17 13.89 16.62
N GLU A 222 -0.88 14.11 16.83
CA GLU A 222 -0.23 15.36 16.43
C GLU A 222 -0.10 15.43 14.90
N PRO A 223 -0.45 16.56 14.26
CA PRO A 223 -0.28 16.71 12.83
C PRO A 223 1.21 16.74 12.46
N LEU A 224 1.57 16.03 11.40
CA LEU A 224 2.95 15.99 10.90
C LEU A 224 3.40 17.34 10.34
N MET A 225 2.46 18.08 9.74
CA MET A 225 2.68 19.42 9.17
C MET A 225 1.60 20.37 9.69
N ARG A 226 1.99 21.61 9.97
CA ARG A 226 1.07 22.70 10.30
C ARG A 226 1.19 23.79 9.24
N GLY A 227 0.05 24.41 8.88
CA GLY A 227 0.03 25.48 7.87
C GLY A 227 -1.41 25.85 7.50
N GLY A 228 -1.57 26.64 6.46
CA GLY A 228 -2.90 27.05 6.01
C GLY A 228 -3.73 25.89 5.45
N THR A 229 -4.94 25.70 5.99
CA THR A 229 -5.88 24.64 5.61
C THR A 229 -7.05 25.15 4.77
N GLY A 230 -7.22 26.49 4.74
CA GLY A 230 -8.38 27.14 4.09
C GLY A 230 -9.57 27.35 5.00
N SER A 231 -9.56 26.78 6.20
CA SER A 231 -10.58 27.01 7.26
C SER A 231 -9.98 27.76 8.45
N GLN A 232 -10.84 28.42 9.24
CA GLN A 232 -10.46 29.14 10.47
C GLN A 232 -9.27 30.07 10.29
N SER A 233 -9.22 30.83 9.16
CA SER A 233 -8.08 31.68 8.79
C SER A 233 -7.88 32.87 9.73
N GLU A 234 -8.82 33.13 10.61
CA GLU A 234 -8.77 34.15 11.68
C GLU A 234 -7.95 33.70 12.91
N LEU A 235 -7.66 32.39 13.02
CA LEU A 235 -6.89 31.81 14.12
C LEU A 235 -5.47 31.49 13.68
N GLU A 236 -4.48 31.74 14.54
CA GLU A 236 -3.10 31.33 14.35
C GLU A 236 -2.85 29.89 14.84
N GLU A 237 -3.77 29.32 15.62
CA GLU A 237 -3.75 27.92 16.03
C GLU A 237 -4.16 27.02 14.89
N HIS A 238 -3.57 25.83 14.85
CA HIS A 238 -3.88 24.81 13.85
C HIS A 238 -5.25 24.17 14.11
N PRO A 239 -6.12 24.00 13.10
CA PRO A 239 -7.44 23.45 13.29
C PRO A 239 -7.40 22.00 13.77
N GLU A 240 -8.31 21.64 14.70
CA GLU A 240 -8.46 20.27 15.22
C GLU A 240 -9.47 19.43 14.43
N ARG A 241 -10.22 20.06 13.53
CA ARG A 241 -11.26 19.38 12.74
C ARG A 241 -10.64 18.53 11.62
N LEU A 242 -11.21 17.35 11.41
CA LEU A 242 -10.92 16.55 10.22
C LEU A 242 -11.70 17.08 9.00
N PRO A 243 -11.11 17.02 7.82
CA PRO A 243 -9.76 16.55 7.48
C PRO A 243 -8.67 17.60 7.68
N ASP A 244 -9.00 18.84 7.97
CA ASP A 244 -8.13 20.03 7.97
C ASP A 244 -6.91 19.86 8.87
N LYS A 245 -7.06 19.15 10.00
CA LYS A 245 -5.97 18.86 10.94
C LYS A 245 -4.75 18.21 10.25
N PHE A 246 -4.96 17.41 9.21
CA PHE A 246 -3.88 16.66 8.56
C PHE A 246 -3.62 17.07 7.10
N GLU A 247 -4.38 18.05 6.57
CA GLU A 247 -4.29 18.50 5.17
C GLU A 247 -3.86 19.97 5.06
N SER A 248 -2.63 20.26 5.48
CA SER A 248 -2.05 21.60 5.32
C SER A 248 -1.55 21.83 3.90
N GLY A 249 -1.79 23.05 3.38
CA GLY A 249 -1.35 23.48 2.05
C GLY A 249 -2.41 23.29 0.97
N THR A 250 -2.08 23.66 -0.27
CA THR A 250 -2.97 23.48 -1.42
C THR A 250 -2.98 22.01 -1.84
N PRO A 251 -4.15 21.35 -1.91
CA PRO A 251 -4.23 19.93 -2.22
C PRO A 251 -3.92 19.65 -3.70
N ASN A 252 -3.47 18.42 -3.99
CA ASN A 252 -3.24 17.90 -5.33
C ASN A 252 -4.57 17.51 -6.00
N ILE A 253 -5.36 18.52 -6.40
CA ILE A 253 -6.70 18.30 -6.99
C ILE A 253 -6.64 17.44 -8.25
N VAL A 254 -5.58 17.56 -9.06
CA VAL A 254 -5.38 16.77 -10.28
C VAL A 254 -5.19 15.28 -9.93
N GLY A 255 -4.33 15.01 -8.93
CA GLY A 255 -4.14 13.66 -8.43
C GLY A 255 -5.40 13.06 -7.79
N ILE A 256 -6.17 13.90 -7.06
CA ILE A 256 -7.43 13.50 -6.42
C ILE A 256 -8.47 13.10 -7.50
N ALA A 257 -8.64 13.90 -8.56
CA ALA A 257 -9.54 13.57 -9.66
C ALA A 257 -9.14 12.27 -10.38
N GLY A 258 -7.83 12.09 -10.63
CA GLY A 258 -7.31 10.85 -11.20
C GLY A 258 -7.50 9.64 -10.28
N LEU A 259 -7.36 9.80 -8.98
CA LEU A 259 -7.63 8.76 -7.99
C LEU A 259 -9.12 8.39 -7.97
N TYR A 260 -10.02 9.37 -8.01
CA TYR A 260 -11.45 9.14 -8.12
C TYR A 260 -11.79 8.26 -9.33
N ALA A 261 -11.30 8.64 -10.52
CA ALA A 261 -11.53 7.88 -11.74
C ALA A 261 -10.96 6.45 -11.66
N GLY A 262 -9.77 6.29 -11.06
CA GLY A 262 -9.18 4.98 -10.81
C GLY A 262 -10.03 4.10 -9.89
N ILE A 263 -10.53 4.65 -8.77
CA ILE A 263 -11.42 3.94 -7.84
C ILE A 263 -12.74 3.56 -8.53
N GLN A 264 -13.35 4.48 -9.29
CA GLN A 264 -14.58 4.18 -10.04
C GLN A 264 -14.36 3.04 -11.04
N TRP A 265 -13.22 3.02 -11.74
CA TRP A 265 -12.86 1.96 -12.66
C TRP A 265 -12.70 0.60 -11.94
N VAL A 266 -12.00 0.58 -10.80
CA VAL A 266 -11.82 -0.63 -9.97
C VAL A 266 -13.15 -1.11 -9.41
N THR A 267 -14.00 -0.19 -8.92
CA THR A 267 -15.34 -0.51 -8.42
C THR A 267 -16.23 -1.10 -9.51
N GLY A 268 -16.23 -0.50 -10.70
CA GLY A 268 -17.01 -0.97 -11.85
C GLY A 268 -16.58 -2.34 -12.36
N ARG A 269 -15.29 -2.68 -12.22
CA ARG A 269 -14.77 -4.01 -12.56
C ARG A 269 -15.00 -5.04 -11.45
N GLY A 270 -15.06 -4.60 -10.20
CA GLY A 270 -15.18 -5.43 -9.01
C GLY A 270 -13.83 -5.93 -8.49
N VAL A 271 -13.53 -5.65 -7.20
CA VAL A 271 -12.26 -6.10 -6.57
C VAL A 271 -12.16 -7.63 -6.53
N LYS A 272 -13.30 -8.33 -6.36
CA LYS A 272 -13.31 -9.80 -6.34
C LYS A 272 -12.96 -10.41 -7.69
N GLU A 273 -13.44 -9.81 -8.78
CA GLU A 273 -13.16 -10.22 -10.15
C GLU A 273 -11.70 -9.94 -10.51
N ILE A 274 -11.17 -8.76 -10.15
CA ILE A 274 -9.75 -8.43 -10.27
C ILE A 274 -8.91 -9.47 -9.53
N ARG A 275 -9.24 -9.74 -8.28
CA ARG A 275 -8.55 -10.72 -7.44
C ARG A 275 -8.57 -12.12 -8.05
N SER A 276 -9.72 -12.57 -8.57
CA SER A 276 -9.85 -13.89 -9.23
C SER A 276 -8.92 -13.99 -10.43
N TYR A 277 -8.94 -12.98 -11.30
CA TYR A 277 -8.07 -12.93 -12.47
C TYR A 277 -6.58 -12.91 -12.11
N GLU A 278 -6.18 -12.10 -11.14
CA GLU A 278 -4.79 -12.03 -10.67
C GLU A 278 -4.32 -13.35 -10.07
N LYS A 279 -5.21 -14.10 -9.38
CA LYS A 279 -4.90 -15.45 -8.88
C LYS A 279 -4.61 -16.45 -10.01
N GLU A 280 -5.35 -16.38 -11.11
CA GLU A 280 -5.09 -17.22 -12.29
C GLU A 280 -3.70 -16.94 -12.90
N LEU A 281 -3.35 -15.65 -13.04
CA LEU A 281 -2.04 -15.25 -13.57
C LEU A 281 -0.89 -15.71 -12.67
N ILE A 282 -1.02 -15.50 -11.35
CA ILE A 282 0.04 -15.88 -10.42
C ILE A 282 0.17 -17.39 -10.28
N TRP A 283 -0.95 -18.12 -10.35
CA TRP A 283 -0.94 -19.59 -10.37
C TRP A 283 -0.18 -20.12 -11.58
N ALA A 284 -0.45 -19.58 -12.76
CA ALA A 284 0.28 -19.95 -13.98
C ALA A 284 1.78 -19.67 -13.88
N LEU A 285 2.17 -18.52 -13.28
CA LEU A 285 3.59 -18.21 -13.01
C LEU A 285 4.21 -19.22 -12.04
N ILE A 286 3.55 -19.50 -10.90
CA ILE A 286 4.05 -20.47 -9.91
C ILE A 286 4.28 -21.84 -10.57
N MET A 287 3.30 -22.33 -11.32
CA MET A 287 3.38 -23.64 -11.97
C MET A 287 4.47 -23.67 -13.05
N GLY A 288 4.61 -22.58 -13.83
CA GLY A 288 5.67 -22.47 -14.84
C GLY A 288 7.06 -22.45 -14.21
N LEU A 289 7.26 -21.61 -13.20
CA LEU A 289 8.56 -21.43 -12.55
C LEU A 289 9.02 -22.68 -11.77
N LYS A 290 8.09 -23.44 -11.16
CA LYS A 290 8.40 -24.71 -10.48
C LYS A 290 9.04 -25.75 -11.40
N ASN A 291 8.77 -25.69 -12.69
CA ASN A 291 9.29 -26.66 -13.68
C ASN A 291 10.65 -26.27 -14.24
N ILE A 292 11.20 -25.08 -13.89
CA ILE A 292 12.50 -24.60 -14.38
C ILE A 292 13.56 -24.96 -13.35
N SER A 293 14.54 -25.78 -13.77
CA SER A 293 15.66 -26.19 -12.92
C SER A 293 16.48 -24.97 -12.47
N GLY A 294 16.92 -24.96 -11.22
CA GLY A 294 17.72 -23.89 -10.64
C GLY A 294 16.93 -22.66 -10.17
N ILE A 295 15.62 -22.58 -10.39
CA ILE A 295 14.78 -21.52 -9.84
C ILE A 295 14.39 -21.86 -8.41
N LYS A 296 14.62 -20.88 -7.50
CA LYS A 296 14.06 -20.86 -6.14
C LYS A 296 12.98 -19.78 -6.07
N ILE A 297 11.75 -20.19 -5.79
CA ILE A 297 10.62 -19.27 -5.59
C ILE A 297 10.47 -18.99 -4.09
N TYR A 298 10.13 -17.74 -3.73
CA TYR A 298 9.91 -17.29 -2.36
C TYR A 298 8.43 -16.97 -2.12
N GLY A 299 7.94 -17.21 -0.91
CA GLY A 299 6.56 -16.95 -0.51
C GLY A 299 5.72 -18.21 -0.33
N THR A 300 4.41 -18.05 -0.11
CA THR A 300 3.51 -19.17 0.24
C THR A 300 3.25 -20.13 -0.92
N LEU A 301 3.45 -19.71 -2.16
CA LEU A 301 3.09 -20.44 -3.39
C LEU A 301 1.60 -20.84 -3.47
N ASP A 302 0.77 -20.21 -2.65
CA ASP A 302 -0.68 -20.37 -2.61
C ASP A 302 -1.34 -19.06 -3.05
N PRO A 303 -1.98 -18.99 -4.24
CA PRO A 303 -2.62 -17.77 -4.74
C PRO A 303 -3.75 -17.26 -3.85
N GLU A 304 -4.35 -18.11 -3.01
CA GLU A 304 -5.36 -17.67 -2.05
C GLU A 304 -4.75 -16.79 -0.93
N LYS A 305 -3.51 -17.08 -0.56
CA LYS A 305 -2.78 -16.45 0.54
C LYS A 305 -1.78 -15.37 0.10
N ALA A 306 -1.72 -15.05 -1.21
CA ALA A 306 -0.80 -14.05 -1.73
C ALA A 306 -1.48 -13.11 -2.74
N THR A 307 -1.03 -11.86 -2.86
CA THR A 307 -1.35 -10.97 -3.97
C THR A 307 -0.64 -11.41 -5.25
N ALA A 308 -0.88 -10.74 -6.38
CA ALA A 308 -0.24 -11.05 -7.66
C ALA A 308 1.24 -10.63 -7.69
N ILE A 309 2.03 -11.16 -6.75
CA ILE A 309 3.47 -10.91 -6.61
C ILE A 309 4.19 -12.26 -6.48
N ILE A 310 5.22 -12.46 -7.28
CA ILE A 310 6.12 -13.59 -7.16
C ILE A 310 7.57 -13.10 -7.17
N SER A 311 8.34 -13.57 -6.19
CA SER A 311 9.78 -13.33 -6.11
C SER A 311 10.54 -14.63 -6.28
N PHE A 312 11.64 -14.57 -7.02
CA PHE A 312 12.49 -15.74 -7.25
C PHE A 312 13.96 -15.36 -7.44
N SER A 313 14.81 -16.35 -7.38
CA SER A 313 16.23 -16.30 -7.81
C SER A 313 16.55 -17.49 -8.70
N ILE A 314 17.62 -17.38 -9.49
CA ILE A 314 18.15 -18.47 -10.30
C ILE A 314 19.57 -18.78 -9.80
N SER A 315 19.86 -20.04 -9.51
CA SER A 315 21.16 -20.49 -9.00
C SER A 315 22.28 -20.09 -9.95
N GLY A 316 23.34 -19.49 -9.40
CA GLY A 316 24.50 -19.03 -10.18
C GLY A 316 24.29 -17.75 -10.99
N ARG A 317 23.12 -17.10 -10.89
CA ARG A 317 22.83 -15.85 -11.61
C ARG A 317 22.62 -14.68 -10.65
N ARG A 318 23.15 -13.51 -11.01
CA ARG A 318 22.89 -12.27 -10.27
C ARG A 318 21.48 -11.75 -10.60
N VAL A 319 20.73 -11.32 -9.59
CA VAL A 319 19.37 -10.76 -9.81
C VAL A 319 19.38 -9.53 -10.71
N SER A 320 20.41 -8.68 -10.62
CA SER A 320 20.56 -7.50 -11.48
C SER A 320 20.78 -7.87 -12.95
N GLU A 321 21.59 -8.90 -13.23
CA GLU A 321 21.81 -9.43 -14.58
C GLU A 321 20.50 -9.99 -15.16
N LEU A 322 19.77 -10.78 -14.37
CA LEU A 322 18.50 -11.35 -14.81
C LEU A 322 17.48 -10.26 -15.18
N GLY A 323 17.39 -9.20 -14.36
CA GLY A 323 16.48 -8.10 -14.66
C GLY A 323 16.85 -7.34 -15.93
N LEU A 324 18.16 -7.09 -16.15
CA LEU A 324 18.66 -6.45 -17.36
C LEU A 324 18.36 -7.30 -18.60
N ARG A 325 18.66 -8.58 -18.57
CA ARG A 325 18.43 -9.50 -19.68
C ARG A 325 16.94 -9.70 -19.99
N LEU A 326 16.08 -9.73 -18.95
CA LEU A 326 14.61 -9.76 -19.15
C LEU A 326 14.13 -8.54 -19.94
N ASP A 327 14.65 -7.35 -19.64
CA ASP A 327 14.27 -6.12 -20.34
C ASP A 327 14.87 -6.07 -21.75
N GLU A 328 16.19 -6.23 -21.90
CA GLU A 328 16.90 -6.05 -23.17
C GLU A 328 16.63 -7.15 -24.20
N GLU A 329 16.63 -8.43 -23.78
CA GLU A 329 16.50 -9.57 -24.69
C GLU A 329 15.01 -9.96 -24.94
N PHE A 330 14.13 -9.73 -23.94
CA PHE A 330 12.75 -10.22 -23.99
C PHE A 330 11.70 -9.12 -23.88
N CYS A 331 12.09 -7.86 -23.68
CA CYS A 331 11.18 -6.72 -23.45
C CYS A 331 10.21 -6.98 -22.29
N ILE A 332 10.67 -7.62 -21.20
CA ILE A 332 9.92 -7.94 -19.99
C ILE A 332 10.41 -7.07 -18.86
N MET A 333 9.59 -6.13 -18.42
CA MET A 333 9.88 -5.21 -17.34
C MET A 333 9.58 -5.86 -15.99
N SER A 334 10.62 -6.03 -15.18
CA SER A 334 10.56 -6.62 -13.84
C SER A 334 11.28 -5.73 -12.84
N ARG A 335 11.19 -6.04 -11.55
CA ARG A 335 11.96 -5.34 -10.52
C ARG A 335 12.94 -6.29 -9.85
N VAL A 336 14.16 -5.79 -9.56
CA VAL A 336 15.22 -6.57 -8.92
C VAL A 336 15.74 -5.92 -7.63
N GLY A 337 16.30 -6.71 -6.73
CA GLY A 337 16.94 -6.27 -5.50
C GLY A 337 16.07 -6.38 -4.26
N LEU A 338 16.20 -5.44 -3.31
CA LEU A 338 15.60 -5.53 -1.98
C LEU A 338 14.19 -4.92 -1.87
N HIS A 339 13.62 -4.40 -2.95
CA HIS A 339 12.24 -3.89 -3.04
C HIS A 339 11.83 -2.92 -1.90
N CYS A 340 12.79 -2.18 -1.33
CA CYS A 340 12.61 -1.31 -0.16
C CYS A 340 12.10 -2.05 1.11
N ALA A 341 12.37 -3.35 1.23
CA ALA A 341 11.97 -4.18 2.38
C ALA A 341 13.10 -5.12 2.82
N PRO A 342 14.26 -4.61 3.27
CA PRO A 342 15.40 -5.44 3.66
C PRO A 342 15.07 -6.39 4.82
N ALA A 343 14.13 -6.03 5.71
CA ALA A 343 13.68 -6.91 6.79
C ALA A 343 12.98 -8.16 6.23
N ALA A 344 12.10 -7.99 5.24
CA ALA A 344 11.43 -9.09 4.55
C ALA A 344 12.46 -10.02 3.85
N HIS A 345 13.46 -9.45 3.17
CA HIS A 345 14.51 -10.25 2.54
C HIS A 345 15.38 -11.03 3.53
N LYS A 346 15.62 -10.49 4.74
CA LYS A 346 16.26 -11.26 5.82
C LYS A 346 15.37 -12.41 6.29
N THR A 347 14.08 -12.17 6.42
CA THR A 347 13.10 -13.19 6.85
C THR A 347 13.00 -14.35 5.86
N ILE A 348 12.93 -14.07 4.55
CA ILE A 348 12.81 -15.10 3.49
C ILE A 348 14.16 -15.69 3.06
N GLY A 349 15.29 -15.21 3.61
CA GLY A 349 16.64 -15.73 3.33
C GLY A 349 17.20 -15.35 1.95
N SER A 350 16.84 -14.19 1.42
CA SER A 350 17.36 -13.64 0.14
C SER A 350 18.20 -12.36 0.32
N PHE A 351 18.49 -11.96 1.55
CA PHE A 351 19.40 -10.84 1.85
C PHE A 351 20.86 -11.34 1.79
N PRO A 352 21.82 -10.55 1.27
CA PRO A 352 21.73 -9.19 0.77
C PRO A 352 21.37 -9.05 -0.73
N GLU A 353 21.36 -10.12 -1.52
CA GLU A 353 21.24 -10.10 -2.98
C GLU A 353 19.85 -9.62 -3.44
N GLY A 354 18.81 -9.91 -2.67
CA GLY A 354 17.44 -9.67 -3.05
C GLY A 354 16.87 -10.73 -3.99
N THR A 355 15.85 -10.35 -4.77
CA THR A 355 15.16 -11.24 -5.71
C THR A 355 14.85 -10.54 -7.02
N VAL A 356 14.56 -11.30 -8.07
CA VAL A 356 13.76 -10.84 -9.20
C VAL A 356 12.30 -10.95 -8.79
N ARG A 357 11.53 -9.88 -8.96
CA ARG A 357 10.09 -9.83 -8.66
C ARG A 357 9.30 -9.62 -9.95
N LEU A 358 8.33 -10.46 -10.20
CA LEU A 358 7.29 -10.26 -11.21
C LEU A 358 5.97 -9.97 -10.50
N ALA A 359 5.29 -8.94 -10.97
CA ALA A 359 4.00 -8.52 -10.47
C ALA A 359 3.06 -8.25 -11.64
N PRO A 360 2.32 -9.26 -12.13
CA PRO A 360 1.26 -9.06 -13.09
C PRO A 360 0.16 -8.17 -12.50
N GLY A 361 -0.60 -7.54 -13.35
CA GLY A 361 -1.75 -6.73 -12.95
C GLY A 361 -2.93 -7.00 -13.86
N VAL A 362 -4.01 -6.24 -13.66
CA VAL A 362 -5.31 -6.45 -14.31
C VAL A 362 -5.28 -6.36 -15.85
N PHE A 363 -4.25 -5.74 -16.44
CA PHE A 363 -4.04 -5.65 -17.89
C PHE A 363 -3.03 -6.68 -18.43
N THR A 364 -2.37 -7.43 -17.56
CA THR A 364 -1.46 -8.52 -17.99
C THR A 364 -2.27 -9.67 -18.57
N THR A 365 -1.86 -10.21 -19.71
CA THR A 365 -2.55 -11.33 -20.34
C THR A 365 -1.91 -12.68 -19.98
N MET A 366 -2.64 -13.78 -20.13
CA MET A 366 -2.09 -15.12 -19.97
C MET A 366 -1.00 -15.42 -21.00
N ASP A 367 -1.03 -14.80 -22.19
CA ASP A 367 0.04 -14.92 -23.18
C ASP A 367 1.34 -14.23 -22.70
N ASP A 368 1.22 -13.08 -22.05
CA ASP A 368 2.38 -12.41 -21.43
C ASP A 368 3.03 -13.30 -20.35
N ILE A 369 2.23 -13.97 -19.54
CA ILE A 369 2.71 -14.94 -18.53
C ILE A 369 3.47 -16.09 -19.20
N LYS A 370 2.89 -16.69 -20.25
CA LYS A 370 3.56 -17.77 -21.00
C LYS A 370 4.86 -17.32 -21.63
N LYS A 371 4.93 -16.10 -22.17
CA LYS A 371 6.17 -15.51 -22.71
C LYS A 371 7.21 -15.28 -21.63
N ALA A 372 6.80 -14.79 -20.45
CA ALA A 372 7.70 -14.60 -19.31
C ALA A 372 8.30 -15.93 -18.82
N ILE A 373 7.50 -16.97 -18.70
CA ILE A 373 7.99 -18.32 -18.33
C ILE A 373 9.03 -18.82 -19.32
N ARG A 374 8.76 -18.74 -20.65
CA ARG A 374 9.72 -19.15 -21.70
C ARG A 374 11.02 -18.34 -21.67
N ALA A 375 10.95 -17.04 -21.39
CA ALA A 375 12.14 -16.21 -21.24
C ALA A 375 12.99 -16.66 -20.05
N LEU A 376 12.37 -16.92 -18.90
CA LEU A 376 13.05 -17.40 -17.70
C LEU A 376 13.66 -18.79 -17.89
N GLU A 377 12.99 -19.68 -18.59
CA GLU A 377 13.54 -21.00 -18.97
C GLU A 377 14.83 -20.85 -19.78
N ARG A 378 14.85 -19.98 -20.78
CA ARG A 378 16.07 -19.68 -21.57
C ARG A 378 17.18 -19.09 -20.69
N LEU A 379 16.85 -18.14 -19.81
CA LEU A 379 17.81 -17.52 -18.90
C LEU A 379 18.38 -18.49 -17.86
N ALA A 380 17.63 -19.50 -17.46
CA ALA A 380 18.11 -20.53 -16.53
C ALA A 380 19.13 -21.48 -17.18
N HIS A 381 19.02 -21.73 -18.49
CA HIS A 381 19.87 -22.64 -19.23
C HIS A 381 21.04 -21.98 -19.99
N SER A 382 21.03 -20.63 -20.11
CA SER A 382 22.15 -19.86 -20.73
C SER A 382 23.23 -19.54 -19.72
#